data_4451bf38ff73f681cfe9f5d29389bcea
#
_entry.id   4451bf38ff73f681cfe9f5d29389bcea
#
_cell.length_a   1.000
_cell.length_b   1.000
_cell.length_c   1.000
_cell.angle_alpha   90.00
_cell.angle_beta   90.00
_cell.angle_gamma   90.00
#
_symmetry.space_group_name_H-M   'P 1'
#
loop_
_entity.id
_entity.type
_entity.pdbx_description
1 polymer ?
#
loop_
_entity_poly.entity_id
_entity_poly.type
_entity_poly.pdbx_seq_one_letter_code
_entity_poly.pdbx_strand_id
1 'polypeptide(L)'
;SRGFRVLNWNSYKGSNKIWQEDLERLSSLSDLVVLQEGYLTDNLQDLLNKKQYNWDIAKAFAYNDIYAGVLTASRIKPDFLCSFRAPEPLSGIPKTVLITRYPLSGTDEYLVIANIHMINFSLDPSDYRAQLKKTAEVISQHRGPLIITGDFNSWNTERMKILADIIQELGAQEVVFDTDHRATFMGQQVDHIFYRKLVPLEALTEKVRTSDHNPMLVTFRLADDA
;
A
#
# COMPACT_ATOMS: atom_id res chain seq x y z
N SER A 1 19.09 1.12 -15.10
CA SER A 1 17.88 1.95 -14.96
C SER A 1 17.93 2.70 -13.64
N ARG A 2 17.49 3.95 -13.64
CA ARG A 2 17.35 4.75 -12.43
C ARG A 2 16.26 4.10 -11.55
N GLY A 3 16.55 3.85 -10.26
CA GLY A 3 15.57 3.32 -9.33
C GLY A 3 14.42 4.29 -9.08
N PHE A 4 13.30 3.79 -8.56
CA PHE A 4 12.17 4.58 -8.10
C PHE A 4 11.87 4.24 -6.64
N ARG A 5 11.43 5.22 -5.86
CA ARG A 5 11.16 5.07 -4.43
C ARG A 5 9.68 5.05 -4.13
N VAL A 6 9.29 4.07 -3.32
CA VAL A 6 7.93 3.86 -2.82
C VAL A 6 7.89 4.16 -1.33
N LEU A 7 6.95 5.00 -0.91
CA LEU A 7 6.54 5.19 0.47
C LEU A 7 5.23 4.43 0.69
N ASN A 8 5.19 3.53 1.66
CA ASN A 8 3.94 2.96 2.18
C ASN A 8 3.72 3.35 3.62
N TRP A 9 2.53 3.84 3.95
CA TRP A 9 2.20 4.27 5.30
C TRP A 9 0.70 4.24 5.60
N ASN A 10 0.30 3.54 6.67
CA ASN A 10 -1.02 3.75 7.26
C ASN A 10 -0.96 5.05 8.08
N SER A 11 -1.61 6.10 7.61
CA SER A 11 -1.51 7.46 8.14
C SER A 11 -2.43 7.74 9.32
N TYR A 12 -3.16 6.72 9.81
CA TYR A 12 -4.10 6.84 10.93
C TYR A 12 -5.06 8.03 10.78
N LYS A 13 -5.64 8.18 9.59
CA LYS A 13 -6.57 9.26 9.19
C LYS A 13 -6.01 10.68 9.36
N GLY A 14 -4.69 10.83 9.51
CA GLY A 14 -4.07 12.13 9.81
C GLY A 14 -4.55 12.71 11.14
N SER A 15 -4.85 11.86 12.12
CA SER A 15 -5.40 12.25 13.43
C SER A 15 -4.46 13.12 14.26
N ASN A 16 -3.16 13.02 14.00
CA ASN A 16 -2.15 13.86 14.64
C ASN A 16 -1.93 15.16 13.84
N LYS A 17 -1.89 16.30 14.52
CA LYS A 17 -1.79 17.62 13.86
C LYS A 17 -0.52 17.82 13.04
N ILE A 18 0.55 17.10 13.37
CA ILE A 18 1.86 17.23 12.70
C ILE A 18 2.16 16.08 11.71
N TRP A 19 1.21 15.17 11.48
CA TRP A 19 1.42 14.07 10.52
C TRP A 19 1.70 14.57 9.10
N GLN A 20 1.16 15.72 8.74
CA GLN A 20 1.37 16.33 7.43
C GLN A 20 2.83 16.72 7.20
N GLU A 21 3.54 17.17 8.26
CA GLU A 21 4.97 17.49 8.17
C GLU A 21 5.79 16.22 7.87
N ASP A 22 5.48 15.11 8.54
CA ASP A 22 6.10 13.83 8.25
C ASP A 22 5.78 13.37 6.84
N LEU A 23 4.52 13.45 6.40
CA LEU A 23 4.14 13.09 5.04
C LEU A 23 4.84 13.98 4.01
N GLU A 24 4.93 15.29 4.24
CA GLU A 24 5.61 16.21 3.35
C GLU A 24 7.10 15.88 3.20
N ARG A 25 7.77 15.56 4.29
CA ARG A 25 9.17 15.15 4.32
C ARG A 25 9.39 13.82 3.61
N LEU A 26 8.64 12.80 3.97
CA LEU A 26 8.75 11.43 3.43
C LEU A 26 8.39 11.37 1.94
N SER A 27 7.32 12.04 1.54
CA SER A 27 6.88 12.07 0.15
C SER A 27 7.83 12.86 -0.76
N SER A 28 8.58 13.84 -0.24
CA SER A 28 9.55 14.61 -1.04
C SER A 28 10.61 13.75 -1.69
N LEU A 29 10.90 12.60 -1.11
CA LEU A 29 11.91 11.64 -1.57
C LEU A 29 11.30 10.47 -2.36
N SER A 30 9.98 10.46 -2.57
CA SER A 30 9.26 9.32 -3.12
C SER A 30 8.69 9.61 -4.52
N ASP A 31 8.72 8.61 -5.39
CA ASP A 31 8.09 8.66 -6.71
C ASP A 31 6.62 8.18 -6.61
N LEU A 32 6.38 7.25 -5.70
CA LEU A 32 5.09 6.66 -5.37
C LEU A 32 4.80 6.81 -3.88
N VAL A 33 3.59 7.23 -3.53
CA VAL A 33 3.09 7.35 -2.16
C VAL A 33 1.84 6.51 -2.04
N VAL A 34 1.87 5.55 -1.13
CA VAL A 34 0.82 4.55 -0.90
C VAL A 34 0.34 4.69 0.54
N LEU A 35 -0.87 5.20 0.73
CA LEU A 35 -1.44 5.46 2.05
C LEU A 35 -2.63 4.56 2.32
N GLN A 36 -2.70 4.03 3.54
CA GLN A 36 -3.89 3.46 4.13
C GLN A 36 -4.46 4.46 5.15
N GLU A 37 -5.74 4.37 5.40
CA GLU A 37 -6.48 5.35 6.20
C GLU A 37 -6.24 6.80 5.75
N GLY A 38 -6.04 7.00 4.46
CA GLY A 38 -5.91 8.32 3.87
C GLY A 38 -7.23 9.10 4.03
N TYR A 39 -7.16 10.25 4.67
CA TYR A 39 -8.28 11.17 4.86
C TYR A 39 -8.10 12.33 3.90
N LEU A 40 -8.94 12.39 2.86
CA LEU A 40 -8.79 13.31 1.74
C LEU A 40 -9.26 14.73 2.12
N THR A 41 -8.55 15.32 3.08
CA THR A 41 -8.74 16.72 3.48
C THR A 41 -8.19 17.67 2.43
N ASP A 42 -8.62 18.93 2.44
CA ASP A 42 -8.07 19.96 1.56
C ASP A 42 -6.55 20.08 1.71
N ASN A 43 -6.04 20.01 2.94
CA ASN A 43 -4.59 20.04 3.22
C ASN A 43 -3.84 18.88 2.56
N LEU A 44 -4.38 17.66 2.56
CA LEU A 44 -3.75 16.53 1.87
C LEU A 44 -3.78 16.74 0.35
N GLN A 45 -4.92 17.17 -0.19
CA GLN A 45 -5.05 17.45 -1.62
C GLN A 45 -4.06 18.55 -2.06
N ASP A 46 -3.98 19.64 -1.31
CA ASP A 46 -3.05 20.74 -1.57
C ASP A 46 -1.59 20.28 -1.53
N LEU A 47 -1.23 19.44 -0.56
CA LEU A 47 0.11 18.86 -0.47
C LEU A 47 0.46 18.02 -1.71
N LEU A 48 -0.45 17.13 -2.11
CA LEU A 48 -0.25 16.25 -3.26
C LEU A 48 -0.18 17.06 -4.57
N ASN A 49 -1.05 18.04 -4.73
CA ASN A 49 -1.08 18.94 -5.90
C ASN A 49 0.18 19.82 -5.97
N LYS A 50 0.60 20.42 -4.86
CA LYS A 50 1.83 21.23 -4.77
C LYS A 50 3.07 20.41 -5.15
N LYS A 51 3.08 19.13 -4.79
CA LYS A 51 4.15 18.19 -5.15
C LYS A 51 3.98 17.58 -6.55
N GLN A 52 2.97 17.98 -7.29
CA GLN A 52 2.67 17.50 -8.65
C GLN A 52 2.46 15.97 -8.73
N TYR A 53 1.82 15.39 -7.70
CA TYR A 53 1.37 14.03 -7.76
C TYR A 53 0.04 13.92 -8.50
N ASN A 54 -0.09 12.89 -9.35
CA ASN A 54 -1.38 12.35 -9.76
C ASN A 54 -1.82 11.38 -8.66
N TRP A 55 -3.04 11.49 -8.17
CA TRP A 55 -3.51 10.65 -7.08
C TRP A 55 -4.92 10.14 -7.30
N ASP A 56 -5.18 8.96 -6.77
CA ASP A 56 -6.47 8.28 -6.78
C ASP A 56 -6.76 7.69 -5.40
N ILE A 57 -8.04 7.64 -5.03
CA ILE A 57 -8.49 7.09 -3.75
C ILE A 57 -9.60 6.06 -3.95
N ALA A 58 -9.43 4.87 -3.36
CA ALA A 58 -10.50 3.90 -3.19
C ALA A 58 -11.25 4.24 -1.89
N LYS A 59 -12.44 4.84 -2.05
CA LYS A 59 -13.23 5.36 -0.94
C LYS A 59 -13.84 4.23 -0.11
N ALA A 60 -13.49 4.17 1.16
CA ALA A 60 -14.11 3.27 2.14
C ALA A 60 -15.42 3.88 2.66
N PHE A 61 -15.37 5.09 3.17
CA PHE A 61 -16.50 5.86 3.69
C PHE A 61 -16.26 7.36 3.54
N ALA A 62 -17.28 8.15 3.87
CA ALA A 62 -17.18 9.59 4.03
C ALA A 62 -17.63 10.00 5.43
N TYR A 63 -16.97 10.99 6.00
CA TYR A 63 -17.35 11.63 7.25
C TYR A 63 -17.19 13.15 7.11
N ASN A 64 -18.26 13.92 7.36
CA ASN A 64 -18.29 15.37 7.12
C ASN A 64 -17.77 15.76 5.73
N ASP A 65 -18.26 15.08 4.69
CA ASP A 65 -17.88 15.26 3.28
C ASP A 65 -16.41 14.97 2.94
N ILE A 66 -15.64 14.47 3.90
CA ILE A 66 -14.26 14.02 3.69
C ILE A 66 -14.24 12.52 3.42
N TYR A 67 -13.69 12.13 2.29
CA TYR A 67 -13.51 10.72 1.94
C TYR A 67 -12.30 10.11 2.66
N ALA A 68 -12.49 8.89 3.14
CA ALA A 68 -11.42 8.07 3.71
C ALA A 68 -11.27 6.76 2.96
N GLY A 69 -10.04 6.26 2.85
CA GLY A 69 -9.76 5.01 2.18
C GLY A 69 -8.27 4.80 1.93
N VAL A 70 -7.95 3.95 0.96
CA VAL A 70 -6.58 3.81 0.49
C VAL A 70 -6.33 4.77 -0.67
N LEU A 71 -5.22 5.49 -0.62
CA LEU A 71 -4.82 6.49 -1.60
C LEU A 71 -3.47 6.11 -2.20
N THR A 72 -3.38 6.15 -3.52
CA THR A 72 -2.10 6.00 -4.23
C THR A 72 -1.82 7.27 -5.02
N ALA A 73 -0.63 7.83 -4.83
CA ALA A 73 -0.17 9.01 -5.54
C ALA A 73 1.16 8.72 -6.25
N SER A 74 1.32 9.21 -7.46
CA SER A 74 2.47 8.97 -8.32
C SER A 74 2.85 10.20 -9.13
N ARG A 75 4.14 10.32 -9.47
CA ARG A 75 4.63 11.33 -10.43
C ARG A 75 4.08 11.11 -11.83
N ILE A 76 3.68 9.90 -12.16
CA ILE A 76 3.14 9.52 -13.46
C ILE A 76 1.66 9.19 -13.28
N LYS A 77 0.84 9.56 -14.26
CA LYS A 77 -0.57 9.18 -14.26
C LYS A 77 -0.71 7.67 -14.55
N PRO A 78 -1.52 6.92 -13.79
CA PRO A 78 -1.83 5.53 -14.11
C PRO A 78 -2.63 5.44 -15.42
N ASP A 79 -2.38 4.39 -16.20
CA ASP A 79 -3.14 4.07 -17.41
C ASP A 79 -4.29 3.07 -17.15
N PHE A 80 -4.27 2.43 -15.98
CA PHE A 80 -5.33 1.54 -15.50
C PHE A 80 -5.57 1.74 -14.01
N LEU A 81 -6.83 1.68 -13.61
CA LEU A 81 -7.27 1.78 -12.22
C LEU A 81 -8.42 0.82 -11.95
N CYS A 82 -8.31 0.05 -10.87
CA CYS A 82 -9.37 -0.81 -10.36
C CYS A 82 -9.44 -0.68 -8.85
N SER A 83 -10.65 -0.59 -8.30
CA SER A 83 -10.85 -0.55 -6.86
C SER A 83 -12.04 -1.38 -6.42
N PHE A 84 -11.98 -1.91 -5.21
CA PHE A 84 -13.11 -2.60 -4.61
C PHE A 84 -13.12 -2.46 -3.09
N ARG A 85 -14.28 -2.80 -2.52
CA ARG A 85 -14.51 -2.77 -1.07
C ARG A 85 -14.72 -4.19 -0.54
N ALA A 86 -14.27 -4.43 0.67
CA ALA A 86 -14.62 -5.59 1.46
C ALA A 86 -15.31 -5.10 2.76
N PRO A 87 -16.53 -5.54 3.05
CA PRO A 87 -17.21 -5.12 4.27
C PRO A 87 -16.44 -5.63 5.49
N GLU A 88 -16.26 -4.76 6.48
CA GLU A 88 -15.71 -5.15 7.79
C GLU A 88 -16.82 -5.76 8.63
N PRO A 89 -16.77 -7.05 9.00
CA PRO A 89 -17.91 -7.75 9.59
C PRO A 89 -18.47 -7.15 10.88
N LEU A 90 -17.59 -6.62 11.75
CA LEU A 90 -18.02 -6.09 13.06
C LEU A 90 -18.29 -4.59 13.05
N SER A 91 -17.55 -3.80 12.30
CA SER A 91 -17.71 -2.34 12.26
C SER A 91 -18.65 -1.85 11.17
N GLY A 92 -18.89 -2.67 10.15
CA GLY A 92 -19.62 -2.27 8.94
C GLY A 92 -18.86 -1.25 8.05
N ILE A 93 -17.73 -0.71 8.50
CA ILE A 93 -16.91 0.22 7.73
C ILE A 93 -16.05 -0.58 6.75
N PRO A 94 -16.26 -0.46 5.44
CA PRO A 94 -15.54 -1.29 4.50
C PRO A 94 -14.05 -0.96 4.48
N LYS A 95 -13.25 -1.98 4.24
CA LYS A 95 -11.84 -1.86 3.85
C LYS A 95 -11.72 -1.85 2.34
N THR A 96 -10.70 -1.22 1.82
CA THR A 96 -10.57 -0.97 0.38
C THR A 96 -9.25 -1.46 -0.19
N VAL A 97 -9.29 -1.77 -1.47
CA VAL A 97 -8.12 -2.06 -2.31
C VAL A 97 -8.15 -1.13 -3.51
N LEU A 98 -6.99 -0.58 -3.85
CA LEU A 98 -6.77 0.22 -5.06
C LEU A 98 -5.62 -0.39 -5.84
N ILE A 99 -5.89 -0.79 -7.08
CA ILE A 99 -4.91 -1.34 -8.01
C ILE A 99 -4.70 -0.31 -9.11
N THR A 100 -3.46 0.08 -9.33
CA THR A 100 -3.06 1.05 -10.35
C THR A 100 -1.95 0.47 -11.21
N ARG A 101 -1.90 0.86 -12.49
CA ARG A 101 -0.86 0.43 -13.42
C ARG A 101 -0.19 1.64 -14.04
N TYR A 102 1.13 1.57 -14.17
CA TYR A 102 1.97 2.65 -14.67
C TYR A 102 2.89 2.16 -15.78
N PRO A 103 3.00 2.89 -16.92
CA PRO A 103 4.00 2.57 -17.93
C PRO A 103 5.41 2.85 -17.38
N LEU A 104 6.36 2.00 -17.72
CA LEU A 104 7.76 2.14 -17.33
C LEU A 104 8.59 2.72 -18.49
N SER A 105 9.36 3.77 -18.20
CA SER A 105 10.18 4.43 -19.21
C SER A 105 11.29 3.53 -19.76
N GLY A 106 11.42 3.49 -21.08
CA GLY A 106 12.49 2.74 -21.78
C GLY A 106 12.23 1.24 -21.92
N THR A 107 11.00 0.80 -21.71
CA THR A 107 10.57 -0.60 -21.84
C THR A 107 9.07 -0.64 -22.19
N ASP A 108 8.60 -1.77 -22.70
CA ASP A 108 7.17 -2.04 -22.91
C ASP A 108 6.48 -2.63 -21.65
N GLU A 109 7.22 -2.71 -20.55
CA GLU A 109 6.71 -3.22 -19.28
C GLU A 109 5.89 -2.18 -18.52
N TYR A 110 5.00 -2.68 -17.67
CA TYR A 110 4.16 -1.90 -16.78
C TYR A 110 4.42 -2.31 -15.33
N LEU A 111 4.41 -1.34 -14.42
CA LEU A 111 4.39 -1.59 -12.98
C LEU A 111 2.95 -1.60 -12.49
N VAL A 112 2.53 -2.68 -11.84
CA VAL A 112 1.27 -2.74 -11.10
C VAL A 112 1.53 -2.52 -9.62
N ILE A 113 0.73 -1.64 -9.01
CA ILE A 113 0.72 -1.37 -7.57
C ILE A 113 -0.64 -1.78 -7.03
N ALA A 114 -0.67 -2.65 -6.03
CA ALA A 114 -1.86 -2.94 -5.23
C ALA A 114 -1.69 -2.34 -3.84
N ASN A 115 -2.46 -1.28 -3.55
CA ASN A 115 -2.58 -0.65 -2.25
C ASN A 115 -3.74 -1.30 -1.49
N ILE A 116 -3.44 -1.94 -0.38
CA ILE A 116 -4.38 -2.80 0.33
C ILE A 116 -4.56 -2.34 1.77
N HIS A 117 -5.81 -2.24 2.20
CA HIS A 117 -6.17 -2.24 3.61
C HIS A 117 -7.11 -3.41 3.85
N MET A 118 -6.60 -4.43 4.54
CA MET A 118 -7.35 -5.66 4.82
C MET A 118 -8.35 -5.48 5.96
N ILE A 119 -9.40 -6.30 5.96
CA ILE A 119 -10.32 -6.39 7.09
C ILE A 119 -9.58 -6.76 8.38
N ASN A 120 -9.98 -6.14 9.48
CA ASN A 120 -9.33 -6.32 10.78
C ASN A 120 -10.18 -7.18 11.75
N PHE A 121 -11.45 -6.83 11.91
CA PHE A 121 -12.33 -7.37 12.95
C PHE A 121 -13.19 -8.54 12.45
N SER A 122 -12.57 -9.55 11.83
CA SER A 122 -13.22 -10.82 11.49
C SER A 122 -12.55 -11.95 12.25
N LEU A 123 -13.36 -12.76 12.94
CA LEU A 123 -12.90 -14.01 13.57
C LEU A 123 -12.88 -15.16 12.56
N ASP A 124 -13.66 -15.06 11.48
CA ASP A 124 -13.67 -16.02 10.40
C ASP A 124 -12.60 -15.65 9.36
N PRO A 125 -11.60 -16.53 9.13
CA PRO A 125 -10.56 -16.30 8.15
C PRO A 125 -11.07 -16.33 6.70
N SER A 126 -12.29 -16.79 6.46
CA SER A 126 -12.88 -16.88 5.12
C SER A 126 -13.03 -15.50 4.46
N ASP A 127 -13.46 -14.47 5.21
CA ASP A 127 -13.61 -13.11 4.72
C ASP A 127 -12.24 -12.50 4.35
N TYR A 128 -11.24 -12.73 5.21
CA TYR A 128 -9.87 -12.32 4.96
C TYR A 128 -9.31 -12.97 3.69
N ARG A 129 -9.49 -14.27 3.55
CA ARG A 129 -9.11 -15.04 2.36
C ARG A 129 -9.85 -14.54 1.11
N ALA A 130 -11.15 -14.27 1.21
CA ALA A 130 -11.95 -13.79 0.07
C ALA A 130 -11.47 -12.44 -0.45
N GLN A 131 -11.13 -11.49 0.44
CA GLN A 131 -10.60 -10.19 0.03
C GLN A 131 -9.24 -10.34 -0.68
N LEU A 132 -8.31 -11.15 -0.14
CA LEU A 132 -7.02 -11.41 -0.78
C LEU A 132 -7.15 -12.13 -2.11
N LYS A 133 -8.00 -13.16 -2.20
CA LYS A 133 -8.24 -13.88 -3.46
C LYS A 133 -8.78 -12.97 -4.55
N LYS A 134 -9.74 -12.11 -4.23
CA LYS A 134 -10.26 -11.13 -5.18
C LYS A 134 -9.18 -10.18 -5.69
N THR A 135 -8.29 -9.75 -4.79
CA THR A 135 -7.12 -8.93 -5.18
C THR A 135 -6.18 -9.71 -6.10
N ALA A 136 -5.87 -10.95 -5.73
CA ALA A 136 -5.00 -11.83 -6.50
C ALA A 136 -5.56 -12.14 -7.91
N GLU A 137 -6.87 -12.34 -8.04
CA GLU A 137 -7.53 -12.56 -9.34
C GLU A 137 -7.28 -11.41 -10.32
N VAL A 138 -7.41 -10.16 -9.85
CA VAL A 138 -7.13 -8.97 -10.68
C VAL A 138 -5.65 -8.88 -11.03
N ILE A 139 -4.77 -9.09 -10.07
CA ILE A 139 -3.31 -8.98 -10.23
C ILE A 139 -2.75 -10.12 -11.10
N SER A 140 -3.32 -11.32 -11.04
CA SER A 140 -2.83 -12.51 -11.74
C SER A 140 -2.80 -12.37 -13.26
N GLN A 141 -3.58 -11.44 -13.82
CA GLN A 141 -3.57 -11.11 -15.24
C GLN A 141 -2.26 -10.39 -15.65
N HIS A 142 -1.59 -9.77 -14.72
CA HIS A 142 -0.33 -9.07 -14.95
C HIS A 142 0.86 -10.00 -14.66
N ARG A 143 1.81 -10.10 -15.58
CA ARG A 143 3.00 -10.96 -15.46
C ARG A 143 4.30 -10.16 -15.25
N GLY A 144 4.24 -8.85 -15.39
CA GLY A 144 5.35 -7.91 -15.26
C GLY A 144 5.68 -7.52 -13.81
N PRO A 145 6.41 -6.42 -13.64
CA PRO A 145 6.76 -5.85 -12.35
C PRO A 145 5.53 -5.55 -11.48
N LEU A 146 5.60 -5.93 -10.21
CA LEU A 146 4.47 -5.88 -9.29
C LEU A 146 4.93 -5.45 -7.90
N ILE A 147 4.15 -4.58 -7.25
CA ILE A 147 4.24 -4.28 -5.82
C ILE A 147 2.85 -4.48 -5.21
N ILE A 148 2.78 -5.24 -4.13
CA ILE A 148 1.60 -5.42 -3.30
C ILE A 148 1.97 -4.90 -1.92
N THR A 149 1.30 -3.85 -1.46
CA THR A 149 1.69 -3.19 -0.21
C THR A 149 0.49 -2.64 0.54
N GLY A 150 0.64 -2.48 1.84
CA GLY A 150 -0.39 -1.89 2.67
C GLY A 150 -0.42 -2.44 4.09
N ASP A 151 -1.55 -2.17 4.75
CA ASP A 151 -1.91 -2.73 6.04
C ASP A 151 -2.74 -4.03 5.82
N PHE A 152 -2.08 -5.15 6.06
CA PHE A 152 -2.68 -6.48 5.85
C PHE A 152 -3.42 -7.00 7.07
N ASN A 153 -3.34 -6.33 8.22
CA ASN A 153 -3.96 -6.82 9.45
C ASN A 153 -3.67 -8.32 9.72
N SER A 154 -2.44 -8.75 9.44
CA SER A 154 -1.94 -10.15 9.48
C SER A 154 -1.48 -10.57 10.88
N TRP A 155 -2.25 -10.21 11.90
CA TRP A 155 -1.87 -10.31 13.31
C TRP A 155 -1.96 -11.71 13.93
N ASN A 156 -2.37 -12.74 13.20
CA ASN A 156 -2.36 -14.11 13.68
C ASN A 156 -1.76 -15.09 12.64
N THR A 157 -1.39 -16.27 13.11
CA THR A 157 -0.73 -17.30 12.31
C THR A 157 -1.55 -17.73 11.09
N GLU A 158 -2.88 -17.80 11.21
CA GLU A 158 -3.74 -18.23 10.12
C GLU A 158 -3.80 -17.18 9.01
N ARG A 159 -3.94 -15.89 9.35
CA ARG A 159 -3.88 -14.79 8.38
C ARG A 159 -2.52 -14.70 7.71
N MET A 160 -1.43 -14.86 8.48
CA MET A 160 -0.07 -14.92 7.93
C MET A 160 0.08 -16.06 6.94
N LYS A 161 -0.46 -17.24 7.24
CA LYS A 161 -0.43 -18.39 6.32
C LYS A 161 -1.20 -18.11 5.04
N ILE A 162 -2.43 -17.60 5.15
CA ILE A 162 -3.25 -17.23 3.98
C ILE A 162 -2.52 -16.21 3.10
N LEU A 163 -1.93 -15.20 3.72
CA LEU A 163 -1.16 -14.17 3.02
C LEU A 163 0.04 -14.78 2.31
N ALA A 164 0.85 -15.58 3.00
CA ALA A 164 2.03 -16.23 2.43
C ALA A 164 1.68 -17.12 1.23
N ASP A 165 0.63 -17.95 1.35
CA ASP A 165 0.18 -18.84 0.28
C ASP A 165 -0.19 -18.04 -0.99
N ILE A 166 -0.97 -16.96 -0.85
CA ILE A 166 -1.41 -16.13 -1.99
C ILE A 166 -0.25 -15.33 -2.60
N ILE A 167 0.65 -14.80 -1.77
CA ILE A 167 1.85 -14.09 -2.27
C ILE A 167 2.75 -15.04 -3.05
N GLN A 168 2.91 -16.27 -2.59
CA GLN A 168 3.66 -17.31 -3.30
C GLN A 168 3.01 -17.66 -4.64
N GLU A 169 1.68 -17.82 -4.70
CA GLU A 169 0.93 -18.07 -5.94
C GLU A 169 1.13 -16.94 -6.97
N LEU A 170 1.28 -15.69 -6.51
CA LEU A 170 1.56 -14.53 -7.36
C LEU A 170 3.02 -14.44 -7.79
N GLY A 171 3.89 -15.30 -7.29
CA GLY A 171 5.35 -15.27 -7.55
C GLY A 171 6.03 -14.04 -6.97
N ALA A 172 5.46 -13.46 -5.92
CA ALA A 172 6.02 -12.31 -5.22
C ALA A 172 6.78 -12.73 -3.96
N GLN A 173 7.66 -11.87 -3.48
CA GLN A 173 8.43 -12.07 -2.26
C GLN A 173 8.39 -10.81 -1.39
N GLU A 174 8.58 -10.97 -0.09
CA GLU A 174 8.54 -9.87 0.87
C GLU A 174 9.86 -9.08 0.87
N VAL A 175 9.75 -7.75 1.04
CA VAL A 175 10.91 -6.89 1.31
C VAL A 175 11.44 -7.19 2.71
N VAL A 176 12.75 -7.36 2.82
CA VAL A 176 13.45 -7.51 4.10
C VAL A 176 14.01 -6.15 4.52
N PHE A 177 13.78 -5.78 5.78
CA PHE A 177 14.29 -4.56 6.38
C PHE A 177 15.41 -4.91 7.38
N ASP A 178 16.60 -4.31 7.23
CA ASP A 178 17.72 -4.53 8.15
C ASP A 178 17.39 -4.06 9.58
N THR A 179 16.70 -2.93 9.68
CA THR A 179 16.12 -2.44 10.94
C THR A 179 14.61 -2.33 10.76
N ASP A 180 13.87 -3.21 11.41
CA ASP A 180 12.43 -3.34 11.22
C ASP A 180 11.68 -2.63 12.35
N HIS A 181 11.08 -1.50 12.01
CA HIS A 181 10.22 -0.70 12.89
C HIS A 181 8.74 -0.79 12.50
N ARG A 182 8.37 -1.70 11.61
CA ARG A 182 6.97 -1.88 11.22
C ARG A 182 6.07 -2.07 12.45
N ALA A 183 4.82 -1.59 12.35
CA ALA A 183 3.83 -1.82 13.40
C ALA A 183 3.61 -3.32 13.62
N THR A 184 3.48 -3.69 14.88
CA THR A 184 3.18 -5.07 15.28
C THR A 184 1.89 -5.11 16.09
N PHE A 185 1.07 -6.12 15.83
CA PHE A 185 -0.06 -6.45 16.68
C PHE A 185 0.01 -7.94 17.04
N MET A 186 -0.17 -8.26 18.32
CA MET A 186 -0.02 -9.63 18.85
C MET A 186 1.34 -10.29 18.47
N GLY A 187 2.40 -9.48 18.33
CA GLY A 187 3.75 -9.95 18.00
C GLY A 187 4.01 -10.21 16.50
N GLN A 188 3.04 -9.93 15.63
CA GLN A 188 3.17 -10.06 14.17
C GLN A 188 3.18 -8.68 13.51
N GLN A 189 4.00 -8.49 12.47
CA GLN A 189 3.91 -7.32 11.61
C GLN A 189 2.57 -7.32 10.87
N VAL A 190 1.98 -6.14 10.72
CA VAL A 190 0.71 -5.98 10.01
C VAL A 190 0.86 -5.24 8.68
N ASP A 191 1.95 -4.49 8.51
CA ASP A 191 2.28 -3.77 7.28
C ASP A 191 3.33 -4.54 6.48
N HIS A 192 3.11 -4.70 5.18
CA HIS A 192 4.01 -5.45 4.31
C HIS A 192 4.21 -4.77 2.96
N ILE A 193 5.36 -5.02 2.34
CA ILE A 193 5.65 -4.75 0.93
C ILE A 193 6.12 -6.04 0.29
N PHE A 194 5.36 -6.53 -0.69
CA PHE A 194 5.73 -7.66 -1.53
C PHE A 194 6.02 -7.18 -2.95
N TYR A 195 6.93 -7.84 -3.63
CA TYR A 195 7.33 -7.44 -4.98
C TYR A 195 7.67 -8.64 -5.87
N ARG A 196 7.58 -8.41 -7.18
CA ARG A 196 7.95 -9.36 -8.23
C ARG A 196 8.61 -8.63 -9.39
N LYS A 197 9.63 -9.23 -10.03
CA LYS A 197 10.42 -8.64 -11.14
C LYS A 197 11.02 -7.27 -10.83
N LEU A 198 11.33 -7.04 -9.60
CA LEU A 198 11.99 -5.86 -9.08
C LEU A 198 13.16 -6.27 -8.20
N VAL A 199 14.11 -5.38 -7.98
CA VAL A 199 15.22 -5.54 -7.03
C VAL A 199 15.17 -4.39 -6.05
N PRO A 200 14.98 -4.64 -4.74
CA PRO A 200 15.10 -3.61 -3.73
C PRO A 200 16.58 -3.21 -3.59
N LEU A 201 16.86 -1.92 -3.73
CA LEU A 201 18.19 -1.33 -3.57
C LEU A 201 18.42 -0.80 -2.16
N GLU A 202 17.34 -0.30 -1.55
CA GLU A 202 17.33 0.24 -0.19
C GLU A 202 15.96 -0.01 0.40
N ALA A 203 15.90 -0.47 1.64
CA ALA A 203 14.66 -0.71 2.37
C ALA A 203 14.78 -0.17 3.79
N LEU A 204 13.96 0.81 4.14
CA LEU A 204 13.99 1.53 5.41
C LEU A 204 12.61 1.53 6.07
N THR A 205 12.61 1.47 7.39
CA THR A 205 11.45 1.78 8.23
C THR A 205 11.83 2.89 9.19
N GLU A 206 10.94 3.84 9.40
CA GLU A 206 11.22 4.99 10.25
C GLU A 206 10.21 5.07 11.40
N LYS A 207 10.70 5.26 12.63
CA LYS A 207 9.82 5.51 13.78
C LYS A 207 9.24 6.92 13.70
N VAL A 208 7.93 7.01 13.71
CA VAL A 208 7.18 8.28 13.81
C VAL A 208 6.31 8.30 15.05
N ARG A 209 5.86 9.49 15.43
CA ARG A 209 4.90 9.68 16.54
C ARG A 209 3.55 10.15 16.06
N THR A 210 3.37 10.26 14.76
CA THR A 210 2.21 10.86 14.11
C THR A 210 1.20 9.85 13.63
N SER A 211 1.54 8.57 13.68
CA SER A 211 0.68 7.41 13.42
C SER A 211 1.05 6.28 14.37
N ASP A 212 0.15 5.35 14.60
CA ASP A 212 0.41 4.06 15.26
C ASP A 212 1.09 3.05 14.33
N HIS A 213 1.22 3.37 13.05
CA HIS A 213 2.02 2.66 12.07
C HIS A 213 3.26 3.45 11.66
N ASN A 214 4.34 2.76 11.44
CA ASN A 214 5.60 3.35 10.99
C ASN A 214 5.75 3.23 9.46
N PRO A 215 6.17 4.32 8.77
CA PRO A 215 6.32 4.29 7.33
C PRO A 215 7.43 3.34 6.87
N MET A 216 7.19 2.72 5.72
CA MET A 216 8.15 1.92 4.98
C MET A 216 8.55 2.66 3.71
N LEU A 217 9.85 2.78 3.44
CA LEU A 217 10.41 3.37 2.24
C LEU A 217 11.31 2.35 1.54
N VAL A 218 11.03 2.08 0.29
CA VAL A 218 11.82 1.13 -0.49
C VAL A 218 12.16 1.73 -1.84
N THR A 219 13.45 1.71 -2.19
CA THR A 219 13.92 2.05 -3.52
C THR A 219 14.07 0.77 -4.33
N PHE A 220 13.36 0.68 -5.45
CA PHE A 220 13.42 -0.44 -6.37
C PHE A 220 14.09 -0.08 -7.69
N ARG A 221 14.68 -1.04 -8.37
CA ARG A 221 14.93 -1.01 -9.81
C ARG A 221 14.24 -2.20 -10.48
N LEU A 222 14.07 -2.15 -11.77
CA LEU A 222 13.65 -3.33 -12.52
C LEU A 222 14.70 -4.44 -12.37
N ALA A 223 14.23 -5.67 -12.26
CA ALA A 223 15.11 -6.80 -12.43
C ALA A 223 15.63 -6.82 -13.88
N ASP A 224 16.90 -7.16 -14.06
CA ASP A 224 17.42 -7.44 -15.38
C ASP A 224 16.68 -8.70 -15.90
N ASP A 225 16.25 -8.67 -17.16
CA ASP A 225 15.62 -9.85 -17.76
C ASP A 225 16.56 -11.07 -17.61
N ALA A 226 16.07 -12.11 -16.92
CA ALA A 226 16.73 -13.39 -16.83
C ALA A 226 16.39 -14.25 -18.06
#